data_8710cf3ea822cc18c138b6866ba92257
#
_entry.id   8710cf3ea822cc18c138b6866ba92257
#
_cell.length_a   1.000
_cell.length_b   1.000
_cell.length_c   1.000
_cell.angle_alpha   90.00
_cell.angle_beta   90.00
_cell.angle_gamma   90.00
#
_symmetry.space_group_name_H-M   'P 1'
#
loop_
_entity.id
_entity.type
_entity.pdbx_description
1 polymer ?
#
loop_
_entity_poly.entity_id
_entity_poly.type
_entity_poly.pdbx_seq_one_letter_code
_entity_poly.pdbx_strand_id
1 'polypeptide(L)'
;MKKRYILFGYQIQNGEFCIVQQEGAAVEYIFDAYSNGDSLQQIATHMSSCGPPYRSSDNRWNKNIIARLLSCDIYCGTATYPAIITKELYFQVQQLRNEKSVSYSSVLQSFRDDMQCCCGERLYWYPKTHQWYCRHCGMWSNPIRPEELSQQLREKVILDLSA
;
A
#
# COMPACT_ATOMS: atom_id res chain seq x y z
N MET A 1 20.65 -3.37 -16.37
CA MET A 1 19.33 -4.02 -16.11
C MET A 1 18.44 -3.80 -17.33
N LYS A 2 18.02 -4.85 -18.04
CA LYS A 2 17.09 -4.70 -19.18
C LYS A 2 15.70 -4.29 -18.64
N LYS A 3 15.18 -3.15 -19.07
CA LYS A 3 13.79 -2.75 -18.81
C LYS A 3 12.84 -3.69 -19.55
N ARG A 4 11.77 -4.15 -18.89
CA ARG A 4 10.67 -4.84 -19.55
C ARG A 4 9.79 -3.77 -20.22
N TYR A 5 9.65 -3.85 -21.52
CA TYR A 5 8.86 -2.89 -22.31
C TYR A 5 7.38 -3.28 -22.38
N ILE A 6 7.07 -4.58 -22.28
CA ILE A 6 5.70 -5.10 -22.28
C ILE A 6 5.27 -5.34 -20.84
N LEU A 7 4.01 -5.00 -20.53
CA LEU A 7 3.42 -5.20 -19.22
C LEU A 7 3.45 -6.70 -18.86
N PHE A 8 3.71 -7.01 -17.58
CA PHE A 8 3.66 -8.38 -17.07
C PHE A 8 2.25 -8.96 -17.28
N GLY A 9 2.15 -10.21 -17.69
CA GLY A 9 0.89 -10.82 -18.08
C GLY A 9 0.63 -10.83 -19.59
N TYR A 10 1.40 -10.05 -20.37
CA TYR A 10 1.16 -9.92 -21.80
C TYR A 10 2.41 -10.16 -22.66
N GLN A 11 2.15 -10.57 -23.89
CA GLN A 11 3.11 -10.66 -24.99
C GLN A 11 2.48 -10.11 -26.27
N ILE A 12 3.31 -9.81 -27.26
CA ILE A 12 2.83 -9.44 -28.60
C ILE A 12 2.90 -10.68 -29.50
N GLN A 13 1.79 -11.05 -30.12
CA GLN A 13 1.69 -12.05 -31.17
C GLN A 13 0.95 -11.45 -32.36
N ASN A 14 1.54 -11.56 -33.55
CA ASN A 14 0.96 -11.04 -34.81
C ASN A 14 0.54 -9.55 -34.75
N GLY A 15 1.25 -8.75 -33.93
CA GLY A 15 0.95 -7.32 -33.77
C GLY A 15 -0.10 -7.00 -32.69
N GLU A 16 -0.69 -7.99 -32.05
CA GLU A 16 -1.70 -7.83 -31.01
C GLU A 16 -1.18 -8.27 -29.62
N PHE A 17 -1.71 -7.68 -28.56
CA PHE A 17 -1.40 -8.10 -27.18
C PHE A 17 -2.24 -9.30 -26.80
N CYS A 18 -1.55 -10.37 -26.42
CA CYS A 18 -2.15 -11.61 -25.95
C CYS A 18 -1.71 -11.90 -24.53
N ILE A 19 -2.57 -12.54 -23.73
CA ILE A 19 -2.27 -12.96 -22.36
C ILE A 19 -1.28 -14.13 -22.39
N VAL A 20 -0.21 -14.02 -21.59
CA VAL A 20 0.67 -15.14 -21.26
C VAL A 20 0.04 -15.93 -20.13
N GLN A 21 -0.41 -17.15 -20.36
CA GLN A 21 -1.22 -17.93 -19.41
C GLN A 21 -0.66 -17.97 -17.99
N GLN A 22 0.64 -18.26 -17.85
CA GLN A 22 1.27 -18.34 -16.51
C GLN A 22 1.38 -16.96 -15.82
N GLU A 23 1.71 -15.92 -16.58
CA GLU A 23 1.81 -14.56 -16.04
C GLU A 23 0.42 -13.98 -15.75
N GLY A 24 -0.59 -14.28 -16.58
CA GLY A 24 -1.98 -13.87 -16.37
C GLY A 24 -2.55 -14.48 -15.10
N ALA A 25 -2.41 -15.80 -14.92
CA ALA A 25 -2.82 -16.48 -13.69
C ALA A 25 -2.10 -15.90 -12.44
N ALA A 26 -0.84 -15.49 -12.59
CA ALA A 26 -0.12 -14.83 -11.51
C ALA A 26 -0.68 -13.44 -11.17
N VAL A 27 -1.13 -12.67 -12.17
CA VAL A 27 -1.81 -11.38 -11.95
C VAL A 27 -3.15 -11.59 -11.24
N GLU A 28 -3.98 -12.53 -11.71
CA GLU A 28 -5.24 -12.89 -11.05
C GLU A 28 -5.02 -13.25 -9.58
N TYR A 29 -4.08 -14.16 -9.31
CA TYR A 29 -3.73 -14.55 -7.94
C TYR A 29 -3.33 -13.35 -7.07
N ILE A 30 -2.50 -12.42 -7.56
CA ILE A 30 -2.06 -11.24 -6.81
C ILE A 30 -3.26 -10.37 -6.40
N PHE A 31 -4.21 -10.14 -7.29
CA PHE A 31 -5.39 -9.35 -6.99
C PHE A 31 -6.33 -10.07 -6.01
N ASP A 32 -6.57 -11.38 -6.19
CA ASP A 32 -7.40 -12.18 -5.30
C ASP A 32 -6.79 -12.29 -3.89
N ALA A 33 -5.51 -12.59 -3.76
CA ALA A 33 -4.83 -12.68 -2.48
C ALA A 33 -4.90 -11.35 -1.71
N TYR A 34 -4.70 -10.21 -2.42
CA TYR A 34 -4.80 -8.90 -1.78
C TYR A 34 -6.24 -8.56 -1.35
N SER A 35 -7.25 -8.93 -2.15
CA SER A 35 -8.67 -8.73 -1.81
C SER A 35 -9.09 -9.57 -0.60
N ASN A 36 -8.48 -10.74 -0.42
CA ASN A 36 -8.68 -11.63 0.73
C ASN A 36 -7.91 -11.20 1.99
N GLY A 37 -7.14 -10.12 1.94
CA GLY A 37 -6.48 -9.51 3.09
C GLY A 37 -4.98 -9.74 3.21
N ASP A 38 -4.37 -10.49 2.30
CA ASP A 38 -2.91 -10.71 2.30
C ASP A 38 -2.15 -9.39 2.18
N SER A 39 -1.03 -9.31 2.89
CA SER A 39 -0.13 -8.17 2.79
C SER A 39 0.72 -8.24 1.52
N LEU A 40 1.17 -7.07 1.04
CA LEU A 40 2.08 -7.00 -0.12
C LEU A 40 3.34 -7.86 0.05
N GLN A 41 3.82 -8.01 1.29
CA GLN A 41 5.01 -8.82 1.59
C GLN A 41 4.72 -10.32 1.51
N GLN A 42 3.57 -10.78 2.02
CA GLN A 42 3.15 -12.20 1.94
C GLN A 42 2.98 -12.62 0.48
N ILE A 43 2.26 -11.81 -0.31
CA ILE A 43 2.10 -12.03 -1.75
C ILE A 43 3.46 -12.09 -2.47
N ALA A 44 4.37 -11.14 -2.18
CA ALA A 44 5.70 -11.12 -2.79
C ALA A 44 6.54 -12.36 -2.41
N THR A 45 6.43 -12.84 -1.18
CA THR A 45 7.11 -14.07 -0.72
C THR A 45 6.56 -15.30 -1.44
N HIS A 46 5.24 -15.43 -1.52
CA HIS A 46 4.59 -16.53 -2.25
C HIS A 46 4.98 -16.52 -3.74
N MET A 47 4.91 -15.36 -4.40
CA MET A 47 5.28 -15.23 -5.81
C MET A 47 6.76 -15.54 -6.06
N SER A 48 7.66 -15.26 -5.11
CA SER A 48 9.08 -15.62 -5.21
C SER A 48 9.31 -17.13 -5.11
N SER A 49 8.44 -17.85 -4.39
CA SER A 49 8.55 -19.29 -4.18
C SER A 49 7.90 -20.11 -5.27
N CYS A 50 6.71 -19.71 -5.72
CA CYS A 50 5.84 -20.51 -6.59
C CYS A 50 5.45 -19.80 -7.90
N GLY A 51 5.65 -18.49 -8.00
CA GLY A 51 5.24 -17.70 -9.17
C GLY A 51 6.22 -17.75 -10.33
N PRO A 52 5.78 -17.35 -11.54
CA PRO A 52 6.67 -17.18 -12.67
C PRO A 52 7.65 -16.03 -12.42
N PRO A 53 8.84 -16.04 -13.03
CA PRO A 53 9.81 -14.97 -12.85
C PRO A 53 9.25 -13.64 -13.38
N TYR A 54 9.30 -12.60 -12.54
CA TYR A 54 8.88 -11.26 -12.95
C TYR A 54 9.75 -10.69 -14.10
N ARG A 55 11.03 -11.10 -14.13
CA ARG A 55 11.98 -10.82 -15.23
C ARG A 55 12.71 -12.09 -15.59
N SER A 56 13.05 -12.25 -16.85
CA SER A 56 13.76 -13.42 -17.38
C SER A 56 15.09 -13.76 -16.69
N SER A 57 15.65 -12.87 -15.88
CA SER A 57 16.94 -13.05 -15.20
C SER A 57 16.83 -13.12 -13.67
N ASP A 58 15.66 -12.86 -13.07
CA ASP A 58 15.55 -12.72 -11.63
C ASP A 58 14.11 -13.04 -11.15
N ASN A 59 13.99 -14.09 -10.34
CA ASN A 59 12.70 -14.51 -9.76
C ASN A 59 12.35 -13.74 -8.48
N ARG A 60 13.04 -12.64 -8.17
CA ARG A 60 12.78 -11.88 -6.96
C ARG A 60 11.58 -10.96 -7.12
N TRP A 61 10.49 -11.35 -6.47
CA TRP A 61 9.36 -10.49 -6.24
C TRP A 61 9.58 -9.66 -4.98
N ASN A 62 9.04 -8.44 -4.97
CA ASN A 62 9.08 -7.58 -3.79
C ASN A 62 7.78 -6.77 -3.69
N LYS A 63 7.51 -6.22 -2.51
CA LYS A 63 6.30 -5.44 -2.23
C LYS A 63 6.05 -4.29 -3.22
N ASN A 64 7.11 -3.68 -3.77
CA ASN A 64 6.97 -2.57 -4.71
C ASN A 64 6.50 -3.05 -6.09
N ILE A 65 6.93 -4.25 -6.51
CA ILE A 65 6.43 -4.88 -7.73
C ILE A 65 4.95 -5.19 -7.58
N ILE A 66 4.55 -5.84 -6.47
CA ILE A 66 3.14 -6.14 -6.18
C ILE A 66 2.31 -4.86 -6.15
N ALA A 67 2.74 -3.84 -5.40
CA ALA A 67 2.03 -2.55 -5.31
C ALA A 67 1.82 -1.90 -6.69
N ARG A 68 2.81 -1.99 -7.58
CA ARG A 68 2.73 -1.44 -8.94
C ARG A 68 1.76 -2.23 -9.82
N LEU A 69 1.75 -3.56 -9.74
CA LEU A 69 0.79 -4.39 -10.46
C LEU A 69 -0.64 -4.09 -10.01
N LEU A 70 -0.88 -4.04 -8.70
CA LEU A 70 -2.19 -3.68 -8.13
C LEU A 70 -2.68 -2.27 -8.50
N SER A 71 -1.78 -1.36 -8.91
CA SER A 71 -2.14 0.00 -9.34
C SER A 71 -2.47 0.09 -10.83
N CYS A 72 -2.26 -0.98 -11.60
CA CYS A 72 -2.36 -0.94 -13.05
C CYS A 72 -3.79 -1.29 -13.50
N ASP A 73 -4.50 -0.32 -14.03
CA ASP A 73 -5.88 -0.44 -14.53
C ASP A 73 -5.97 -1.15 -15.89
N ILE A 74 -4.87 -1.26 -16.62
CA ILE A 74 -4.80 -1.96 -17.92
C ILE A 74 -5.23 -3.42 -17.79
N TYR A 75 -5.04 -4.04 -16.61
CA TYR A 75 -5.46 -5.42 -16.36
C TYR A 75 -6.97 -5.63 -16.41
N CYS A 76 -7.77 -4.56 -16.29
CA CYS A 76 -9.24 -4.60 -16.49
C CYS A 76 -9.65 -4.67 -17.96
N GLY A 77 -8.67 -4.66 -18.87
CA GLY A 77 -8.91 -4.61 -20.31
C GLY A 77 -9.04 -3.19 -20.84
N THR A 78 -8.47 -2.99 -22.02
CA THR A 78 -8.56 -1.76 -22.81
C THR A 78 -8.87 -2.13 -24.27
N ALA A 79 -8.98 -1.15 -25.15
CA ALA A 79 -9.12 -1.42 -26.58
C ALA A 79 -7.94 -2.25 -27.17
N THR A 80 -6.78 -2.22 -26.51
CA THR A 80 -5.54 -2.85 -26.99
C THR A 80 -5.15 -4.08 -26.16
N TYR A 81 -5.45 -4.10 -24.87
CA TYR A 81 -5.08 -5.16 -23.94
C TYR A 81 -6.31 -5.98 -23.54
N PRO A 82 -6.33 -7.31 -23.73
CA PRO A 82 -7.41 -8.15 -23.20
C PRO A 82 -7.43 -8.10 -21.67
N ALA A 83 -8.62 -8.20 -21.07
CA ALA A 83 -8.79 -8.21 -19.62
C ALA A 83 -8.22 -9.47 -18.99
N ILE A 84 -7.45 -9.32 -17.90
CA ILE A 84 -6.99 -10.41 -17.04
C ILE A 84 -7.89 -10.49 -15.79
N ILE A 85 -8.31 -9.34 -15.25
CA ILE A 85 -9.16 -9.25 -14.06
C ILE A 85 -10.45 -8.50 -14.38
N THR A 86 -11.46 -8.65 -13.52
CA THR A 86 -12.69 -7.86 -13.62
C THR A 86 -12.50 -6.45 -13.07
N LYS A 87 -13.33 -5.52 -13.53
CA LYS A 87 -13.34 -4.15 -13.02
C LYS A 87 -13.73 -4.10 -11.54
N GLU A 88 -14.67 -4.96 -11.14
CA GLU A 88 -15.16 -5.07 -9.78
C GLU A 88 -14.03 -5.43 -8.82
N LEU A 89 -13.23 -6.46 -9.15
CA LEU A 89 -12.08 -6.86 -8.35
C LEU A 89 -11.04 -5.73 -8.25
N TYR A 90 -10.76 -5.04 -9.36
CA TYR A 90 -9.86 -3.91 -9.36
C TYR A 90 -10.33 -2.81 -8.40
N PHE A 91 -11.61 -2.38 -8.50
CA PHE A 91 -12.16 -1.34 -7.64
C PHE A 91 -12.15 -1.73 -6.17
N GLN A 92 -12.51 -2.98 -5.84
CA GLN A 92 -12.42 -3.52 -4.48
C GLN A 92 -10.99 -3.40 -3.93
N VAL A 93 -10.00 -3.78 -4.72
CA VAL A 93 -8.59 -3.69 -4.33
C VAL A 93 -8.15 -2.22 -4.13
N GLN A 94 -8.57 -1.28 -5.01
CA GLN A 94 -8.24 0.14 -4.83
C GLN A 94 -8.89 0.71 -3.56
N GLN A 95 -10.13 0.33 -3.25
CA GLN A 95 -10.80 0.74 -2.01
C GLN A 95 -10.03 0.26 -0.78
N LEU A 96 -9.67 -1.03 -0.70
CA LEU A 96 -8.86 -1.58 0.39
C LEU A 96 -7.49 -0.89 0.53
N ARG A 97 -6.86 -0.53 -0.59
CA ARG A 97 -5.58 0.22 -0.58
C ARG A 97 -5.76 1.63 -0.03
N ASN A 98 -6.83 2.31 -0.42
CA ASN A 98 -7.14 3.65 0.07
C ASN A 98 -7.44 3.62 1.58
N GLU A 99 -8.25 2.69 2.05
CA GLU A 99 -8.55 2.51 3.47
C GLU A 99 -7.27 2.30 4.30
N LYS A 100 -6.37 1.42 3.82
CA LYS A 100 -5.07 1.20 4.46
C LYS A 100 -4.14 2.43 4.42
N SER A 101 -4.26 3.31 3.42
CA SER A 101 -3.42 4.50 3.27
C SER A 101 -3.92 5.71 4.07
N VAL A 102 -5.24 5.87 4.19
CA VAL A 102 -5.88 7.02 4.86
C VAL A 102 -5.70 6.97 6.37
N SER A 103 -5.52 5.77 6.96
CA SER A 103 -5.62 5.61 8.42
C SER A 103 -4.48 6.26 9.21
N TYR A 104 -3.32 6.55 8.63
CA TYR A 104 -2.15 6.97 9.41
C TYR A 104 -1.69 8.41 9.18
N SER A 105 -1.64 8.88 7.93
CA SER A 105 -1.04 10.19 7.65
C SER A 105 -1.99 11.36 7.86
N SER A 106 -3.29 11.18 7.59
CA SER A 106 -4.29 12.27 7.74
C SER A 106 -4.60 12.55 9.21
N VAL A 107 -4.74 11.49 10.03
CA VAL A 107 -4.97 11.63 11.47
C VAL A 107 -3.75 12.30 12.14
N LEU A 108 -2.54 11.86 11.81
CA LEU A 108 -1.32 12.47 12.35
C LEU A 108 -1.09 13.89 11.84
N GLN A 109 -1.57 14.23 10.65
CA GLN A 109 -1.39 15.56 10.08
C GLN A 109 -2.27 16.60 10.78
N SER A 110 -3.49 16.24 11.16
CA SER A 110 -4.37 17.11 11.95
C SER A 110 -3.84 17.41 13.36
N PHE A 111 -2.97 16.54 13.92
CA PHE A 111 -2.39 16.72 15.24
C PHE A 111 -1.02 17.37 15.27
N ARG A 112 -0.37 17.44 14.12
CA ARG A 112 0.98 18.05 14.04
C ARG A 112 1.04 19.46 14.59
N ASP A 113 -0.05 20.20 14.49
CA ASP A 113 -0.12 21.60 14.87
C ASP A 113 -0.49 21.81 16.34
N ASP A 114 -1.16 20.81 16.96
CA ASP A 114 -1.64 20.88 18.34
C ASP A 114 -0.70 20.23 19.36
N MET A 115 0.27 19.43 18.91
CA MET A 115 1.18 18.73 19.81
C MET A 115 2.40 19.55 20.19
N GLN A 116 2.41 20.01 21.45
CA GLN A 116 3.51 20.79 22.04
C GLN A 116 4.24 20.01 23.13
N CYS A 117 5.53 20.24 23.22
CA CYS A 117 6.37 19.75 24.29
C CYS A 117 6.18 20.58 25.57
N CYS A 118 6.53 20.03 26.72
CA CYS A 118 6.55 20.78 28.00
C CYS A 118 7.49 22.01 27.96
N CYS A 119 8.44 22.06 27.03
CA CYS A 119 9.29 23.24 26.79
C CYS A 119 8.63 24.29 25.86
N GLY A 120 7.39 24.10 25.42
CA GLY A 120 6.66 24.98 24.51
C GLY A 120 6.94 24.77 23.02
N GLU A 121 7.94 23.97 22.67
CA GLU A 121 8.30 23.71 21.28
C GLU A 121 7.42 22.61 20.66
N ARG A 122 7.32 22.64 19.34
CA ARG A 122 6.56 21.67 18.54
C ARG A 122 7.15 20.27 18.65
N LEU A 123 6.29 19.24 18.77
CA LEU A 123 6.67 17.84 18.72
C LEU A 123 6.69 17.31 17.27
N TYR A 124 7.58 16.35 17.03
CA TYR A 124 7.75 15.68 15.75
C TYR A 124 7.46 14.20 15.91
N TRP A 125 6.67 13.64 14.99
CA TRP A 125 6.37 12.22 14.97
C TRP A 125 7.50 11.40 14.36
N TYR A 126 7.88 10.32 15.04
CA TYR A 126 8.87 9.37 14.53
C TYR A 126 8.21 8.02 14.24
N PRO A 127 7.92 7.69 12.93
CA PRO A 127 7.10 6.55 12.56
C PRO A 127 7.70 5.18 12.90
N LYS A 128 9.03 5.08 13.01
CA LYS A 128 9.72 3.80 13.26
C LYS A 128 9.46 3.24 14.65
N THR A 129 9.34 4.11 15.65
CA THR A 129 9.12 3.72 17.04
C THR A 129 7.75 4.13 17.57
N HIS A 130 6.92 4.77 16.72
CA HIS A 130 5.60 5.30 17.09
C HIS A 130 5.65 6.26 18.29
N GLN A 131 6.58 7.22 18.24
CA GLN A 131 6.83 8.16 19.33
C GLN A 131 6.85 9.59 18.81
N TRP A 132 6.50 10.51 19.70
CA TRP A 132 6.74 11.93 19.50
C TRP A 132 8.10 12.33 20.11
N TYR A 133 8.81 13.24 19.48
CA TYR A 133 10.06 13.75 20.02
C TYR A 133 10.17 15.27 19.86
N CYS A 134 10.85 15.90 20.81
CA CYS A 134 11.16 17.31 20.78
C CYS A 134 12.61 17.52 20.29
N ARG A 135 12.76 18.33 19.25
CA ARG A 135 14.10 18.67 18.71
C ARG A 135 14.89 19.60 19.61
N HIS A 136 14.19 20.40 20.43
CA HIS A 136 14.81 21.39 21.30
C HIS A 136 15.34 20.78 22.60
N CYS A 137 14.50 20.09 23.37
CA CYS A 137 14.90 19.53 24.67
C CYS A 137 15.27 18.03 24.62
N GLY A 138 15.16 17.38 23.46
CA GLY A 138 15.50 15.97 23.29
C GLY A 138 14.53 14.96 23.91
N MET A 139 13.39 15.41 24.44
CA MET A 139 12.42 14.53 25.07
C MET A 139 11.71 13.63 24.04
N TRP A 140 11.45 12.39 24.43
CA TRP A 140 10.67 11.41 23.69
C TRP A 140 9.44 11.01 24.48
N SER A 141 8.29 10.84 23.81
CA SER A 141 7.10 10.26 24.41
C SER A 141 7.25 8.74 24.59
N ASN A 142 6.37 8.14 25.37
CA ASN A 142 6.18 6.70 25.31
C ASN A 142 5.68 6.29 23.91
N PRO A 143 5.97 5.06 23.44
CA PRO A 143 5.38 4.54 22.22
C PRO A 143 3.85 4.56 22.29
N ILE A 144 3.21 5.09 21.26
CA ILE A 144 1.74 5.23 21.20
C ILE A 144 1.25 4.43 19.99
N ARG A 145 0.33 3.51 20.21
CA ARG A 145 -0.31 2.79 19.10
C ARG A 145 -1.27 3.72 18.35
N PRO A 146 -1.37 3.60 17.02
CA PRO A 146 -2.26 4.44 16.20
C PRO A 146 -3.72 4.41 16.65
N GLU A 147 -4.17 3.24 17.13
CA GLU A 147 -5.54 3.00 17.60
C GLU A 147 -5.81 3.76 18.90
N GLU A 148 -4.86 3.76 19.84
CA GLU A 148 -4.92 4.49 21.11
C GLU A 148 -4.92 5.99 20.87
N LEU A 149 -4.14 6.47 19.92
CA LEU A 149 -4.12 7.89 19.56
C LEU A 149 -5.49 8.33 19.01
N SER A 150 -6.09 7.55 18.14
CA SER A 150 -7.41 7.83 17.57
C SER A 150 -8.51 7.85 18.63
N GLN A 151 -8.41 7.01 19.66
CA GLN A 151 -9.38 6.94 20.74
C GLN A 151 -9.25 8.12 21.71
N GLN A 152 -8.05 8.44 22.15
CA GLN A 152 -7.77 9.59 23.04
C GLN A 152 -8.21 10.92 22.43
N LEU A 153 -8.16 11.03 21.11
CA LEU A 153 -8.54 12.23 20.40
C LEU A 153 -10.04 12.37 20.21
N ARG A 154 -10.76 11.26 20.00
CA ARG A 154 -12.22 11.27 20.04
C ARG A 154 -12.74 11.70 21.40
N GLU A 155 -12.12 11.24 22.47
CA GLU A 155 -12.48 11.61 23.83
C GLU A 155 -12.21 13.10 24.12
N LYS A 156 -11.10 13.66 23.62
CA LYS A 156 -10.77 15.08 23.77
C LYS A 156 -11.73 15.98 22.98
N VAL A 157 -12.06 15.62 21.75
CA VAL A 157 -13.04 16.37 20.94
C VAL A 157 -14.44 16.34 21.58
N ILE A 158 -14.83 15.23 22.19
CA ILE A 158 -16.13 15.13 22.89
C ILE A 158 -16.14 16.04 24.14
N LEU A 159 -15.04 16.13 24.86
CA LEU A 159 -14.92 17.00 26.04
C LEU A 159 -14.95 18.49 25.66
N ASP A 160 -14.27 18.89 24.59
CA ASP A 160 -14.27 20.29 24.09
C ASP A 160 -15.61 20.72 23.50
N LEU A 161 -16.45 19.79 23.03
CA LEU A 161 -17.82 20.07 22.57
C LEU A 161 -18.86 20.10 23.69
N SER A 162 -18.47 19.69 24.89
CA SER A 162 -19.37 19.60 26.07
C SER A 162 -19.15 20.75 27.09
N ALA A 163 -18.21 21.63 26.80
CA ALA A 163 -17.87 22.83 27.57
C ALA A 163 -18.40 24.10 26.90
#